data_5e83d75a3332f842ad26ed43aebe6e5e
#
_entry.id   5e83d75a3332f842ad26ed43aebe6e5e
#
_cell.length_a   1.000
_cell.length_b   1.000
_cell.length_c   1.000
_cell.angle_alpha   90.00
_cell.angle_beta   90.00
_cell.angle_gamma   90.00
#
_symmetry.space_group_name_H-M   'P 1'
#
loop_
_entity.id
_entity.type
_entity.pdbx_description
1 polymer ?
#
loop_
_entity_poly.entity_id
_entity_poly.type
_entity_poly.pdbx_seq_one_letter_code
_entity_poly.pdbx_strand_id
1 'polypeptide(L)'
;MAVTLTTEEKLAWLEGYKAIEKLVNKKSFFELIKQGDDIWQQFWCSPEHEPTLGVNDGFYAGAEAIGNYYAARKEITRAKTAMVKKAHPELVGKTEEELFGIGQLTVQNMTCQVIEVARDQKTAKGLWYYTLIDFDLTQYGPEARWYWGRVGIDFINEDGQWKIWHMMDALDFDGLMGTDWNNPEPERPVLPEYAAVAQLKLPEPNVKRQNHEKFWRRRPVKPFPAVPKPYDTFSNTFSYGM
;
A
#
# COMPACT_ATOMS: atom_id res chain seq x y z
N MET A 1 24.74 16.55 21.19
CA MET A 1 25.86 16.68 20.23
C MET A 1 25.50 15.83 19.01
N ALA A 2 25.63 16.36 17.80
CA ALA A 2 25.45 15.53 16.60
C ALA A 2 26.61 14.53 16.54
N VAL A 3 26.31 13.24 16.58
CA VAL A 3 27.33 12.19 16.44
C VAL A 3 27.80 12.19 15.00
N THR A 4 29.08 12.45 14.78
CA THR A 4 29.66 12.44 13.42
C THR A 4 29.88 10.99 13.01
N LEU A 5 29.21 10.54 11.95
CA LEU A 5 29.39 9.22 11.36
C LEU A 5 30.78 9.12 10.70
N THR A 6 31.43 7.98 10.80
CA THR A 6 32.63 7.62 10.02
C THR A 6 32.30 7.50 8.54
N THR A 7 33.31 7.43 7.67
CA THR A 7 33.09 7.22 6.24
C THR A 7 32.40 5.88 5.95
N GLU A 8 32.77 4.82 6.66
CA GLU A 8 32.17 3.50 6.54
C GLU A 8 30.70 3.49 6.99
N GLU A 9 30.39 4.14 8.12
CA GLU A 9 29.00 4.30 8.58
C GLU A 9 28.13 5.09 7.59
N LYS A 10 28.70 6.15 6.97
CA LYS A 10 28.01 6.92 5.93
C LYS A 10 27.76 6.10 4.68
N LEU A 11 28.71 5.26 4.26
CA LEU A 11 28.56 4.38 3.10
C LEU A 11 27.49 3.34 3.37
N ALA A 12 27.54 2.66 4.49
CA ALA A 12 26.53 1.67 4.88
C ALA A 12 25.13 2.27 4.99
N TRP A 13 25.03 3.48 5.55
CA TRP A 13 23.75 4.23 5.58
C TRP A 13 23.24 4.51 4.16
N LEU A 14 24.11 4.97 3.24
CA LEU A 14 23.74 5.27 1.85
C LEU A 14 23.32 4.01 1.08
N GLU A 15 24.00 2.90 1.27
CA GLU A 15 23.64 1.60 0.67
C GLU A 15 22.27 1.12 1.16
N GLY A 16 22.00 1.19 2.46
CA GLY A 16 20.70 0.89 3.04
C GLY A 16 19.59 1.81 2.51
N TYR A 17 19.85 3.12 2.47
CA TYR A 17 18.93 4.10 1.89
C TYR A 17 18.55 3.74 0.45
N LYS A 18 19.55 3.46 -0.41
CA LYS A 18 19.32 3.12 -1.83
C LYS A 18 18.62 1.78 -2.01
N ALA A 19 18.90 0.80 -1.17
CA ALA A 19 18.24 -0.49 -1.20
C ALA A 19 16.75 -0.36 -0.85
N ILE A 20 16.41 0.44 0.16
CA ILE A 20 15.04 0.72 0.57
C ILE A 20 14.29 1.51 -0.50
N GLU A 21 14.89 2.57 -1.04
CA GLU A 21 14.30 3.32 -2.16
C GLU A 21 13.96 2.41 -3.33
N LYS A 22 14.89 1.52 -3.72
CA LYS A 22 14.69 0.53 -4.78
C LYS A 22 13.56 -0.48 -4.44
N LEU A 23 13.49 -0.93 -3.18
CA LEU A 23 12.46 -1.87 -2.71
C LEU A 23 11.06 -1.25 -2.87
N VAL A 24 10.86 -0.02 -2.38
CA VAL A 24 9.59 0.69 -2.43
C VAL A 24 9.19 0.99 -3.88
N ASN A 25 10.11 1.48 -4.70
CA ASN A 25 9.86 1.75 -6.11
C ASN A 25 9.48 0.45 -6.85
N LYS A 26 10.19 -0.65 -6.62
CA LYS A 26 9.88 -1.95 -7.23
C LYS A 26 8.47 -2.42 -6.84
N LYS A 27 8.10 -2.30 -5.56
CA LYS A 27 6.74 -2.63 -5.10
C LYS A 27 5.69 -1.82 -5.86
N SER A 28 5.87 -0.50 -6.03
CA SER A 28 4.93 0.36 -6.75
C SER A 28 4.74 -0.08 -8.21
N PHE A 29 5.80 -0.52 -8.89
CA PHE A 29 5.68 -1.05 -10.26
C PHE A 29 4.89 -2.35 -10.33
N PHE A 30 4.99 -3.22 -9.32
CA PHE A 30 4.17 -4.45 -9.29
C PHE A 30 2.70 -4.17 -8.99
N GLU A 31 2.39 -3.10 -8.27
CA GLU A 31 0.99 -2.65 -8.12
C GLU A 31 0.36 -2.24 -9.46
N LEU A 32 1.15 -1.60 -10.36
CA LEU A 32 0.69 -1.18 -11.68
C LEU A 32 0.10 -2.33 -12.51
N ILE A 33 0.76 -3.48 -12.48
CA ILE A 33 0.39 -4.66 -13.29
C ILE A 33 -0.43 -5.69 -12.51
N LYS A 34 -0.93 -5.33 -11.33
CA LYS A 34 -1.71 -6.21 -10.42
C LYS A 34 -0.97 -7.49 -9.98
N GLN A 35 0.35 -7.57 -10.18
CA GLN A 35 1.17 -8.71 -9.74
C GLN A 35 1.66 -8.61 -8.30
N GLY A 36 1.52 -7.46 -7.66
CA GLY A 36 1.92 -7.27 -6.27
C GLY A 36 1.25 -8.24 -5.30
N ASP A 37 0.00 -8.58 -5.58
CA ASP A 37 -0.80 -9.48 -4.75
C ASP A 37 -0.32 -10.95 -4.79
N ASP A 38 0.42 -11.36 -5.82
CA ASP A 38 0.98 -12.71 -5.94
C ASP A 38 2.38 -12.83 -5.31
N ILE A 39 3.13 -11.75 -5.31
CA ILE A 39 4.55 -11.75 -4.92
C ILE A 39 4.83 -10.91 -3.67
N TRP A 40 3.78 -10.64 -2.89
CA TRP A 40 3.88 -9.79 -1.71
C TRP A 40 4.98 -10.26 -0.73
N GLN A 41 5.17 -11.58 -0.57
CA GLN A 41 6.20 -12.15 0.31
C GLN A 41 7.63 -11.72 -0.07
N GLN A 42 7.87 -11.34 -1.32
CA GLN A 42 9.20 -10.87 -1.73
C GLN A 42 9.57 -9.53 -1.10
N PHE A 43 8.58 -8.74 -0.68
CA PHE A 43 8.76 -7.42 -0.10
C PHE A 43 8.72 -7.41 1.42
N TRP A 44 7.99 -8.36 2.02
CA TRP A 44 7.75 -8.43 3.45
C TRP A 44 8.78 -9.30 4.16
N CYS A 45 9.00 -9.01 5.45
CA CYS A 45 9.86 -9.81 6.31
C CYS A 45 9.26 -11.18 6.61
N SER A 46 10.08 -12.07 7.11
CA SER A 46 9.66 -13.40 7.55
C SER A 46 8.66 -13.36 8.71
N PRO A 47 7.78 -14.38 8.81
CA PRO A 47 6.67 -14.39 9.77
C PRO A 47 7.09 -14.24 11.23
N GLU A 48 8.28 -14.69 11.61
CA GLU A 48 8.82 -14.60 12.96
C GLU A 48 9.03 -13.15 13.46
N HIS A 49 9.08 -12.20 12.55
CA HIS A 49 9.18 -10.77 12.88
C HIS A 49 7.81 -10.10 13.07
N GLU A 50 6.71 -10.85 12.98
CA GLU A 50 5.35 -10.35 13.19
C GLU A 50 5.02 -9.09 12.38
N PRO A 51 5.07 -9.15 11.03
CA PRO A 51 4.79 -8.00 10.17
C PRO A 51 3.39 -7.44 10.39
N THR A 52 3.22 -6.13 10.17
CA THR A 52 1.89 -5.50 10.25
C THR A 52 1.61 -4.59 9.06
N LEU A 53 0.40 -4.69 8.52
CA LEU A 53 -0.12 -3.83 7.47
C LEU A 53 -1.30 -3.01 8.01
N GLY A 54 -1.09 -1.72 8.21
CA GLY A 54 -2.13 -0.78 8.61
C GLY A 54 -2.80 -0.16 7.38
N VAL A 55 -4.02 -0.56 7.11
CA VAL A 55 -4.89 0.00 6.06
C VAL A 55 -6.33 0.01 6.55
N ASN A 56 -7.18 0.82 5.95
CA ASN A 56 -8.56 1.00 6.40
C ASN A 56 -8.60 1.43 7.89
N ASP A 57 -9.42 0.81 8.70
CA ASP A 57 -9.62 1.15 10.11
C ASP A 57 -8.94 0.15 11.07
N GLY A 58 -7.79 -0.41 10.68
CA GLY A 58 -7.09 -1.36 11.53
C GLY A 58 -5.75 -1.82 10.99
N PHE A 59 -5.25 -2.90 11.59
CA PHE A 59 -4.04 -3.58 11.16
C PHE A 59 -4.33 -5.04 10.84
N TYR A 60 -3.74 -5.51 9.76
CA TYR A 60 -3.54 -6.93 9.48
C TYR A 60 -2.22 -7.32 10.15
N ALA A 61 -2.31 -7.89 11.33
CA ALA A 61 -1.17 -8.27 12.14
C ALA A 61 -0.80 -9.72 11.90
N GLY A 62 0.47 -9.95 11.56
CA GLY A 62 1.03 -11.24 11.20
C GLY A 62 0.94 -11.57 9.71
N ALA A 63 1.86 -12.41 9.26
CA ALA A 63 1.99 -12.78 7.84
C ALA A 63 0.73 -13.46 7.28
N GLU A 64 0.00 -14.23 8.09
CA GLU A 64 -1.26 -14.87 7.68
C GLU A 64 -2.34 -13.84 7.35
N ALA A 65 -2.54 -12.85 8.23
CA ALA A 65 -3.54 -11.80 8.02
C ALA A 65 -3.21 -10.95 6.79
N ILE A 66 -1.93 -10.63 6.59
CA ILE A 66 -1.44 -9.92 5.39
C ILE A 66 -1.65 -10.77 4.14
N GLY A 67 -1.35 -12.07 4.20
CA GLY A 67 -1.59 -13.01 3.10
C GLY A 67 -3.06 -13.08 2.69
N ASN A 68 -3.95 -13.16 3.66
CA ASN A 68 -5.40 -13.17 3.44
C ASN A 68 -5.89 -11.86 2.79
N TYR A 69 -5.32 -10.71 3.18
CA TYR A 69 -5.61 -9.42 2.56
C TYR A 69 -5.22 -9.41 1.06
N TYR A 70 -4.02 -9.84 0.71
CA TYR A 70 -3.57 -9.91 -0.69
C TYR A 70 -4.34 -10.96 -1.51
N ALA A 71 -4.66 -12.11 -0.91
CA ALA A 71 -5.47 -13.13 -1.55
C ALA A 71 -6.88 -12.60 -1.90
N ALA A 72 -7.52 -11.87 -1.00
CA ALA A 72 -8.82 -11.27 -1.25
C ALA A 72 -8.77 -10.20 -2.36
N ARG A 73 -7.74 -9.38 -2.40
CA ARG A 73 -7.51 -8.43 -3.51
C ARG A 73 -7.43 -9.15 -4.85
N LYS A 74 -6.67 -10.24 -4.90
CA LYS A 74 -6.52 -11.07 -6.11
C LYS A 74 -7.86 -11.65 -6.57
N GLU A 75 -8.68 -12.16 -5.65
CA GLU A 75 -10.01 -12.67 -5.98
C GLU A 75 -10.95 -11.58 -6.53
N ILE A 76 -10.91 -10.38 -5.97
CA ILE A 76 -11.65 -9.23 -6.51
C ILE A 76 -11.18 -8.91 -7.94
N THR A 77 -9.88 -8.90 -8.18
CA THR A 77 -9.32 -8.68 -9.53
C THR A 77 -9.77 -9.75 -10.51
N ARG A 78 -9.78 -11.03 -10.12
CA ARG A 78 -10.29 -12.15 -10.95
C ARG A 78 -11.76 -11.99 -11.29
N ALA A 79 -12.58 -11.67 -10.31
CA ALA A 79 -14.02 -11.48 -10.52
C ALA A 79 -14.31 -10.35 -11.51
N LYS A 80 -13.57 -9.24 -11.40
CA LYS A 80 -13.65 -8.13 -12.37
C LYS A 80 -13.17 -8.56 -13.75
N THR A 81 -12.07 -9.30 -13.85
CA THR A 81 -11.55 -9.87 -15.10
C THR A 81 -12.61 -10.75 -15.78
N ALA A 82 -13.26 -11.65 -15.04
CA ALA A 82 -14.32 -12.51 -15.55
C ALA A 82 -15.53 -11.71 -16.08
N MET A 83 -15.87 -10.62 -15.40
CA MET A 83 -16.92 -9.70 -15.83
C MET A 83 -16.61 -9.04 -17.18
N VAL A 84 -15.36 -8.52 -17.31
CA VAL A 84 -14.92 -7.93 -18.59
C VAL A 84 -14.95 -8.95 -19.70
N LYS A 85 -14.42 -10.16 -19.47
CA LYS A 85 -14.43 -11.25 -20.45
C LYS A 85 -15.85 -11.60 -20.90
N LYS A 86 -16.81 -11.62 -19.98
CA LYS A 86 -18.22 -11.89 -20.29
C LYS A 86 -18.85 -10.79 -21.16
N ALA A 87 -18.48 -9.54 -20.93
CA ALA A 87 -19.00 -8.38 -21.67
C ALA A 87 -18.36 -8.21 -23.06
N HIS A 88 -17.23 -8.88 -23.35
CA HIS A 88 -16.41 -8.73 -24.53
C HIS A 88 -16.21 -10.05 -25.26
N PRO A 89 -17.11 -10.43 -26.23
CA PRO A 89 -17.05 -11.70 -26.95
C PRO A 89 -15.73 -11.96 -27.68
N GLU A 90 -15.01 -10.93 -28.09
CA GLU A 90 -13.70 -11.01 -28.73
C GLU A 90 -12.60 -11.59 -27.81
N LEU A 91 -12.83 -11.63 -26.51
CA LEU A 91 -11.90 -12.18 -25.52
C LEU A 91 -12.13 -13.66 -25.18
N VAL A 92 -13.16 -14.29 -25.76
CA VAL A 92 -13.57 -15.67 -25.40
C VAL A 92 -12.45 -16.71 -25.54
N GLY A 93 -11.56 -16.55 -26.53
CA GLY A 93 -10.41 -17.46 -26.73
C GLY A 93 -9.21 -17.24 -25.81
N LYS A 94 -9.23 -16.21 -24.95
CA LYS A 94 -8.14 -15.89 -24.05
C LYS A 94 -8.26 -16.61 -22.71
N THR A 95 -7.11 -16.97 -22.13
CA THR A 95 -7.06 -17.54 -20.78
C THR A 95 -7.29 -16.49 -19.71
N GLU A 96 -7.57 -16.92 -18.49
CA GLU A 96 -7.70 -16.02 -17.33
C GLU A 96 -6.40 -15.32 -17.01
N GLU A 97 -5.25 -16.00 -17.16
CA GLU A 97 -3.92 -15.43 -16.93
C GLU A 97 -3.56 -14.34 -17.94
N GLU A 98 -3.89 -14.55 -19.23
CA GLU A 98 -3.68 -13.52 -20.27
C GLU A 98 -4.51 -12.26 -20.03
N LEU A 99 -5.65 -12.38 -19.36
CA LEU A 99 -6.60 -11.30 -19.14
C LEU A 99 -6.56 -10.75 -17.71
N PHE A 100 -5.73 -11.32 -16.81
CA PHE A 100 -5.72 -10.92 -15.40
C PHE A 100 -5.50 -9.41 -15.24
N GLY A 101 -6.44 -8.74 -14.57
CA GLY A 101 -6.43 -7.30 -14.38
C GLY A 101 -6.84 -6.47 -15.62
N ILE A 102 -7.39 -7.10 -16.67
CA ILE A 102 -7.90 -6.36 -17.84
C ILE A 102 -8.92 -5.30 -17.41
N GLY A 103 -8.82 -4.10 -17.96
CA GLY A 103 -9.66 -2.96 -17.59
C GLY A 103 -9.31 -2.32 -16.26
N GLN A 104 -8.25 -2.78 -15.59
CA GLN A 104 -7.77 -2.26 -14.31
C GLN A 104 -6.33 -1.76 -14.44
N LEU A 105 -6.04 -0.60 -13.89
CA LEU A 105 -4.71 -0.02 -13.88
C LEU A 105 -4.54 0.80 -12.61
N THR A 106 -3.53 0.50 -11.80
CA THR A 106 -3.18 1.29 -10.63
C THR A 106 -1.86 2.04 -10.88
N VAL A 107 -1.91 3.36 -10.95
CA VAL A 107 -0.72 4.20 -11.05
C VAL A 107 -0.42 4.81 -9.69
N GLN A 108 0.64 4.36 -9.05
CA GLN A 108 1.06 4.88 -7.74
C GLN A 108 2.40 5.62 -7.86
N ASN A 109 2.42 6.88 -7.49
CA ASN A 109 3.63 7.68 -7.40
C ASN A 109 4.01 7.88 -5.93
N MET A 110 5.19 7.37 -5.55
CA MET A 110 5.79 7.57 -4.23
C MET A 110 6.76 8.74 -4.30
N THR A 111 6.51 9.80 -3.52
CA THR A 111 7.26 11.07 -3.60
C THR A 111 7.64 11.60 -2.22
N CYS A 112 8.51 12.61 -2.20
CA CYS A 112 8.90 13.34 -0.99
C CYS A 112 9.36 12.42 0.15
N GLN A 113 10.20 11.44 -0.18
CA GLN A 113 10.67 10.47 0.81
C GLN A 113 11.55 11.08 1.88
N VAL A 114 11.34 10.63 3.11
CA VAL A 114 12.28 10.77 4.22
C VAL A 114 12.62 9.36 4.70
N ILE A 115 13.88 8.95 4.53
CA ILE A 115 14.36 7.62 4.92
C ILE A 115 15.48 7.79 5.94
N GLU A 116 15.37 7.10 7.08
CA GLU A 116 16.37 7.03 8.12
C GLU A 116 16.76 5.57 8.35
N VAL A 117 18.03 5.25 8.13
CA VAL A 117 18.58 3.94 8.43
C VAL A 117 19.18 4.02 9.84
N ALA A 118 18.84 3.05 10.71
CA ALA A 118 19.39 2.96 12.05
C ALA A 118 20.93 2.85 12.00
N ARG A 119 21.59 3.38 13.00
CA ARG A 119 23.05 3.31 13.08
C ARG A 119 23.58 1.87 13.18
N ASP A 120 22.79 0.97 13.81
CA ASP A 120 23.12 -0.45 13.90
C ASP A 120 22.89 -1.24 12.61
N GLN A 121 22.38 -0.60 11.55
CA GLN A 121 22.09 -1.17 10.24
C GLN A 121 21.05 -2.33 10.23
N LYS A 122 20.32 -2.53 11.33
CA LYS A 122 19.35 -3.62 11.46
C LYS A 122 17.95 -3.21 11.02
N THR A 123 17.62 -1.94 11.18
CA THR A 123 16.30 -1.43 10.84
C THR A 123 16.38 -0.09 10.12
N ALA A 124 15.30 0.29 9.46
CA ALA A 124 15.17 1.62 8.88
C ALA A 124 13.70 2.07 8.94
N LYS A 125 13.49 3.37 8.76
CA LYS A 125 12.18 3.98 8.66
C LYS A 125 12.08 4.81 7.41
N GLY A 126 10.90 4.83 6.81
CA GLY A 126 10.63 5.71 5.69
C GLY A 126 9.23 6.29 5.75
N LEU A 127 9.10 7.50 5.24
CA LEU A 127 7.83 8.18 5.07
C LEU A 127 7.77 8.76 3.65
N TRP A 128 6.66 8.54 2.96
CA TRP A 128 6.39 9.06 1.63
C TRP A 128 5.04 9.75 1.59
N TYR A 129 4.92 10.77 0.74
CA TYR A 129 3.63 11.08 0.14
C TYR A 129 3.39 10.15 -1.04
N TYR A 130 2.13 9.77 -1.24
CA TYR A 130 1.76 9.10 -2.47
C TYR A 130 0.55 9.77 -3.13
N THR A 131 0.53 9.70 -4.44
CA THR A 131 -0.65 9.90 -5.25
C THR A 131 -0.93 8.59 -5.97
N LEU A 132 -2.17 8.16 -5.97
CA LEU A 132 -2.59 6.96 -6.66
C LEU A 132 -3.81 7.28 -7.51
N ILE A 133 -3.80 6.79 -8.74
CA ILE A 133 -4.97 6.76 -9.60
C ILE A 133 -5.28 5.30 -9.86
N ASP A 134 -6.48 4.89 -9.51
CA ASP A 134 -6.98 3.56 -9.78
C ASP A 134 -8.03 3.63 -10.89
N PHE A 135 -7.66 3.12 -12.07
CA PHE A 135 -8.57 2.94 -13.18
C PHE A 135 -9.22 1.57 -13.02
N ASP A 136 -10.53 1.55 -13.01
CA ASP A 136 -11.29 0.35 -12.77
C ASP A 136 -12.49 0.28 -13.71
N LEU A 137 -12.83 -0.94 -14.12
CA LEU A 137 -14.09 -1.18 -14.78
C LEU A 137 -15.14 -1.48 -13.72
N THR A 138 -16.01 -0.51 -13.53
CA THR A 138 -17.12 -0.61 -12.58
C THR A 138 -18.41 -1.03 -13.30
N GLN A 139 -19.47 -1.26 -12.53
CA GLN A 139 -20.82 -1.49 -13.09
C GLN A 139 -21.34 -0.31 -13.93
N TYR A 140 -20.77 0.88 -13.82
CA TYR A 140 -21.15 2.07 -14.57
C TYR A 140 -20.23 2.39 -15.75
N GLY A 141 -19.30 1.48 -16.06
CA GLY A 141 -18.29 1.63 -17.09
C GLY A 141 -16.91 1.94 -16.51
N PRO A 142 -15.98 2.40 -17.35
CA PRO A 142 -14.65 2.77 -16.91
C PRO A 142 -14.69 3.98 -15.97
N GLU A 143 -14.12 3.86 -14.80
CA GLU A 143 -14.01 4.94 -13.84
C GLU A 143 -12.56 5.06 -13.37
N ALA A 144 -12.16 6.27 -12.98
CA ALA A 144 -10.89 6.52 -12.34
C ALA A 144 -11.12 7.20 -11.00
N ARG A 145 -10.42 6.72 -9.98
CA ARG A 145 -10.46 7.27 -8.63
C ARG A 145 -9.10 7.79 -8.22
N TRP A 146 -9.08 8.98 -7.65
CA TRP A 146 -7.90 9.57 -7.05
C TRP A 146 -7.78 9.12 -5.60
N TYR A 147 -6.53 8.87 -5.19
CA TYR A 147 -6.17 8.70 -3.79
C TYR A 147 -4.95 9.56 -3.51
N TRP A 148 -4.96 10.18 -2.37
CA TRP A 148 -3.86 10.99 -1.88
C TRP A 148 -3.60 10.69 -0.43
N GLY A 149 -2.35 10.37 -0.09
CA GLY A 149 -2.05 9.99 1.28
C GLY A 149 -0.57 9.97 1.59
N ARG A 150 -0.28 9.41 2.73
CA ARG A 150 1.06 9.22 3.25
C ARG A 150 1.23 7.78 3.68
N VAL A 151 2.39 7.22 3.43
CA VAL A 151 2.72 5.88 3.91
C VAL A 151 3.98 5.91 4.74
N GLY A 152 3.89 5.41 5.97
CA GLY A 152 5.00 5.18 6.88
C GLY A 152 5.38 3.71 6.85
N ILE A 153 6.67 3.40 6.76
CA ILE A 153 7.16 2.02 6.68
C ILE A 153 8.34 1.85 7.62
N ASP A 154 8.30 0.83 8.47
CA ASP A 154 9.45 0.28 9.15
C ASP A 154 10.03 -0.86 8.30
N PHE A 155 11.34 -0.89 8.17
CA PHE A 155 12.08 -1.92 7.47
C PHE A 155 12.98 -2.68 8.42
N ILE A 156 13.20 -3.95 8.13
CA ILE A 156 14.16 -4.80 8.81
C ILE A 156 15.17 -5.36 7.80
N ASN A 157 16.42 -5.49 8.22
CA ASN A 157 17.47 -6.10 7.43
C ASN A 157 17.59 -7.58 7.81
N GLU A 158 17.10 -8.45 6.92
CA GLU A 158 17.21 -9.90 7.05
C GLU A 158 18.38 -10.39 6.18
N ASP A 159 19.47 -10.79 6.79
CA ASP A 159 20.66 -11.35 6.13
C ASP A 159 21.18 -10.49 4.95
N GLY A 160 21.20 -9.18 5.13
CA GLY A 160 21.63 -8.22 4.11
C GLY A 160 20.53 -7.82 3.12
N GLN A 161 19.31 -8.29 3.28
CA GLN A 161 18.17 -7.92 2.46
C GLN A 161 17.17 -7.06 3.26
N TRP A 162 16.93 -5.87 2.79
CA TRP A 162 15.90 -5.00 3.36
C TRP A 162 14.51 -5.52 3.01
N LYS A 163 13.64 -5.60 4.02
CA LYS A 163 12.26 -6.07 3.94
C LYS A 163 11.32 -5.10 4.65
N ILE A 164 10.07 -5.02 4.21
CA ILE A 164 9.01 -4.30 4.92
C ILE A 164 8.68 -5.08 6.19
N TRP A 165 8.74 -4.41 7.31
CA TRP A 165 8.36 -4.96 8.60
C TRP A 165 6.97 -4.49 9.03
N HIS A 166 6.80 -3.19 9.15
CA HIS A 166 5.51 -2.57 9.39
C HIS A 166 5.21 -1.54 8.31
N MET A 167 3.99 -1.50 7.86
CA MET A 167 3.54 -0.50 6.89
C MET A 167 2.22 0.12 7.37
N MET A 168 2.12 1.44 7.33
CA MET A 168 0.91 2.17 7.67
C MET A 168 0.55 3.10 6.53
N ASP A 169 -0.58 2.85 5.92
CA ASP A 169 -1.21 3.75 4.96
C ASP A 169 -2.12 4.75 5.69
N ALA A 170 -1.92 6.01 5.44
CA ALA A 170 -2.68 7.13 5.97
C ALA A 170 -3.30 7.91 4.82
N LEU A 171 -4.46 7.46 4.36
CA LEU A 171 -5.20 8.09 3.28
C LEU A 171 -5.73 9.46 3.70
N ASP A 172 -5.29 10.53 3.03
CA ASP A 172 -5.77 11.89 3.31
C ASP A 172 -7.12 12.18 2.66
N PHE A 173 -7.27 11.85 1.38
CA PHE A 173 -8.54 11.93 0.67
C PHE A 173 -8.57 11.02 -0.55
N ASP A 174 -9.77 10.67 -0.99
CA ASP A 174 -10.05 9.99 -2.25
C ASP A 174 -11.32 10.59 -2.88
N GLY A 175 -11.46 10.38 -4.17
CA GLY A 175 -12.63 10.83 -4.91
C GLY A 175 -12.63 10.32 -6.35
N LEU A 176 -13.81 10.26 -6.93
CA LEU A 176 -13.98 9.91 -8.34
C LEU A 176 -13.45 11.04 -9.24
N MET A 177 -12.70 10.73 -10.28
CA MET A 177 -12.24 11.74 -11.24
C MET A 177 -13.46 12.41 -11.93
N GLY A 178 -13.39 13.74 -12.02
CA GLY A 178 -14.49 14.51 -12.61
C GLY A 178 -15.60 14.90 -11.64
N THR A 179 -15.53 14.46 -10.37
CA THR A 179 -16.45 14.92 -9.33
C THR A 179 -15.83 16.03 -8.49
N ASP A 180 -16.66 16.83 -7.86
CA ASP A 180 -16.21 17.83 -6.89
C ASP A 180 -15.93 17.12 -5.55
N TRP A 181 -14.67 17.08 -5.15
CA TRP A 181 -14.22 16.47 -3.89
C TRP A 181 -14.75 17.16 -2.62
N ASN A 182 -15.37 18.33 -2.75
CA ASN A 182 -16.09 18.99 -1.66
C ASN A 182 -17.51 18.44 -1.46
N ASN A 183 -18.03 17.71 -2.43
CA ASN A 183 -19.35 17.11 -2.38
C ASN A 183 -19.21 15.59 -2.25
N PRO A 184 -19.93 14.96 -1.32
CA PRO A 184 -19.93 13.50 -1.24
C PRO A 184 -20.46 12.90 -2.55
N GLU A 185 -19.85 11.80 -2.98
CA GLU A 185 -20.36 11.04 -4.11
C GLU A 185 -21.79 10.58 -3.81
N PRO A 186 -22.71 10.67 -4.79
CA PRO A 186 -24.06 10.17 -4.58
C PRO A 186 -24.02 8.63 -4.39
N GLU A 187 -24.84 8.14 -3.49
CA GLU A 187 -25.05 6.69 -3.40
C GLU A 187 -25.61 6.18 -4.72
N ARG A 188 -25.00 5.13 -5.24
CA ARG A 188 -25.39 4.51 -6.50
C ARG A 188 -25.79 3.05 -6.23
N PRO A 189 -26.93 2.57 -6.77
CA PRO A 189 -27.36 1.20 -6.55
C PRO A 189 -26.40 0.21 -7.18
N VAL A 190 -26.26 -0.97 -6.59
CA VAL A 190 -25.52 -2.08 -7.21
C VAL A 190 -26.38 -2.70 -8.30
N LEU A 191 -25.88 -2.72 -9.54
CA LEU A 191 -26.56 -3.36 -10.66
C LEU A 191 -26.54 -4.90 -10.51
N PRO A 192 -27.61 -5.61 -10.92
CA PRO A 192 -27.73 -7.05 -10.74
C PRO A 192 -26.53 -7.84 -11.30
N GLU A 193 -26.02 -7.45 -12.46
CA GLU A 193 -24.88 -8.09 -13.11
C GLU A 193 -23.55 -7.90 -12.36
N TYR A 194 -23.46 -6.88 -11.48
CA TYR A 194 -22.30 -6.61 -10.66
C TYR A 194 -22.42 -7.19 -9.23
N ALA A 195 -23.57 -7.73 -8.88
CA ALA A 195 -23.87 -8.15 -7.49
C ALA A 195 -22.86 -9.16 -6.94
N ALA A 196 -22.36 -10.09 -7.75
CA ALA A 196 -21.36 -11.07 -7.35
C ALA A 196 -20.02 -10.42 -6.98
N VAL A 197 -19.56 -9.42 -7.75
CA VAL A 197 -18.31 -8.67 -7.46
C VAL A 197 -18.49 -7.79 -6.22
N ALA A 198 -19.64 -7.15 -6.08
CA ALA A 198 -19.95 -6.28 -4.95
C ALA A 198 -20.02 -7.02 -3.60
N GLN A 199 -20.24 -8.34 -3.61
CA GLN A 199 -20.21 -9.19 -2.42
C GLN A 199 -18.79 -9.52 -1.96
N LEU A 200 -17.81 -9.46 -2.85
CA LEU A 200 -16.41 -9.70 -2.50
C LEU A 200 -15.89 -8.51 -1.69
N LYS A 201 -15.36 -8.79 -0.52
CA LYS A 201 -14.81 -7.77 0.39
C LYS A 201 -13.43 -8.17 0.85
N LEU A 202 -12.62 -7.17 1.11
CA LEU A 202 -11.39 -7.39 1.88
C LEU A 202 -11.74 -7.93 3.26
N PRO A 203 -10.93 -8.83 3.83
CA PRO A 203 -11.12 -9.29 5.19
C PRO A 203 -11.08 -8.09 6.16
N GLU A 204 -11.78 -8.21 7.28
CA GLU A 204 -11.66 -7.23 8.35
C GLU A 204 -10.25 -7.30 8.96
N PRO A 205 -9.64 -6.15 9.31
CA PRO A 205 -8.41 -6.14 10.08
C PRO A 205 -8.56 -6.96 11.37
N ASN A 206 -7.59 -7.80 11.70
CA ASN A 206 -7.63 -8.60 12.92
C ASN A 206 -7.33 -7.77 14.18
N VAL A 207 -6.74 -6.58 14.03
CA VAL A 207 -6.62 -5.57 15.09
C VAL A 207 -7.36 -4.31 14.65
N LYS A 208 -8.54 -4.08 15.21
CA LYS A 208 -9.33 -2.87 14.92
C LYS A 208 -8.72 -1.67 15.61
N ARG A 209 -8.38 -0.66 14.83
CA ARG A 209 -7.86 0.62 15.32
C ARG A 209 -8.06 1.66 14.22
N GLN A 210 -8.50 2.84 14.59
CA GLN A 210 -8.49 3.95 13.66
C GLN A 210 -7.05 4.38 13.39
N ASN A 211 -6.55 4.08 12.19
CA ASN A 211 -5.19 4.40 11.78
C ASN A 211 -5.02 5.89 11.53
N HIS A 212 -5.95 6.47 10.78
CA HIS A 212 -5.90 7.84 10.37
C HIS A 212 -7.29 8.37 10.03
N GLU A 213 -7.54 9.63 10.33
CA GLU A 213 -8.74 10.33 9.88
C GLU A 213 -8.46 11.08 8.60
N LYS A 214 -9.24 10.82 7.56
CA LYS A 214 -9.18 11.54 6.28
C LYS A 214 -9.32 13.05 6.47
N PHE A 215 -8.81 13.82 5.53
CA PHE A 215 -8.96 15.27 5.52
C PHE A 215 -10.42 15.69 5.63
N TRP A 216 -10.64 16.68 6.48
CA TRP A 216 -11.93 17.32 6.62
C TRP A 216 -11.74 18.84 6.77
N ARG A 217 -12.44 19.64 5.96
CA ARG A 217 -12.30 21.11 5.90
C ARG A 217 -12.48 21.85 7.23
N ARG A 218 -13.09 21.23 8.24
CA ARG A 218 -13.33 21.81 9.57
C ARG A 218 -12.39 21.29 10.64
N ARG A 219 -11.34 20.57 10.25
CA ARG A 219 -10.38 20.00 11.18
C ARG A 219 -8.95 20.25 10.69
N PRO A 220 -8.02 20.65 11.57
CA PRO A 220 -6.62 20.82 11.20
C PRO A 220 -6.01 19.46 10.81
N VAL A 221 -5.17 19.45 9.79
CA VAL A 221 -4.38 18.28 9.40
C VAL A 221 -3.33 17.99 10.47
N LYS A 222 -3.24 16.75 10.93
CA LYS A 222 -2.20 16.30 11.85
C LYS A 222 -1.00 15.76 11.06
N PRO A 223 0.24 15.96 11.52
CA PRO A 223 1.43 15.35 10.93
C PRO A 223 1.50 13.86 11.30
N PHE A 224 0.72 13.04 10.61
CA PHE A 224 0.62 11.60 10.82
C PHE A 224 0.63 10.89 9.46
N PRO A 225 1.40 9.81 9.25
CA PRO A 225 2.38 9.24 10.19
C PRO A 225 3.52 10.20 10.53
N ALA A 226 4.21 9.96 11.64
CA ALA A 226 5.27 10.84 12.10
C ALA A 226 6.50 10.79 11.15
N VAL A 227 7.15 11.93 10.97
CA VAL A 227 8.39 12.01 10.18
C VAL A 227 9.51 11.31 10.96
N PRO A 228 10.24 10.34 10.35
CA PRO A 228 11.34 9.66 11.02
C PRO A 228 12.47 10.65 11.32
N LYS A 229 13.18 10.37 12.40
CA LYS A 229 14.38 11.10 12.83
C LYS A 229 15.54 10.12 12.91
N PRO A 230 16.80 10.58 12.77
CA PRO A 230 17.97 9.73 13.00
C PRO A 230 17.88 8.99 14.34
N TYR A 231 18.21 7.71 14.37
CA TYR A 231 18.14 6.86 15.54
C TYR A 231 19.23 5.78 15.53
N ASP A 232 19.58 5.24 16.69
CA ASP A 232 20.65 4.26 16.82
C ASP A 232 20.13 2.83 16.65
N THR A 233 19.02 2.49 17.34
CA THR A 233 18.39 1.18 17.31
C THR A 233 16.86 1.33 17.30
N PHE A 234 16.11 0.30 16.90
CA PHE A 234 14.66 0.36 16.86
C PHE A 234 14.02 0.62 18.23
N SER A 235 14.67 0.20 19.32
CA SER A 235 14.17 0.39 20.69
C SER A 235 14.11 1.85 21.15
N ASN A 236 14.83 2.77 20.50
CA ASN A 236 14.86 4.18 20.85
C ASN A 236 14.13 5.09 19.87
N THR A 237 13.21 4.52 19.09
CA THR A 237 12.36 5.25 18.16
C THR A 237 10.90 4.76 18.24
N PHE A 238 9.99 5.38 17.51
CA PHE A 238 8.60 4.93 17.38
C PHE A 238 8.46 3.80 16.35
N SER A 239 7.30 3.12 16.31
CA SER A 239 6.93 2.18 15.26
C SER A 239 5.78 2.72 14.41
N TYR A 240 5.77 2.39 13.11
CA TYR A 240 4.60 2.53 12.24
C TYR A 240 3.64 1.32 12.36
N GLY A 241 4.04 0.28 13.08
CA GLY A 241 3.19 -0.83 13.46
C GLY A 241 2.22 -0.49 14.60
N MET A 242 1.71 -1.55 15.23
CA MET A 242 0.80 -1.48 16.38
C MET A 242 1.51 -0.95 17.63
#